data_78cc97f10b0a910a52eac790b396b12f
#
_entry.id   78cc97f10b0a910a52eac790b396b12f
#
_cell.length_a   1.000
_cell.length_b   1.000
_cell.length_c   1.000
_cell.angle_alpha   90.00
_cell.angle_beta   90.00
_cell.angle_gamma   90.00
#
_symmetry.space_group_name_H-M   'P 1'
#
loop_
_entity.id
_entity.type
_entity.pdbx_description
1 polymer ?
#
loop_
_entity_poly.entity_id
_entity_poly.type
_entity_poly.pdbx_seq_one_letter_code
_entity_poly.pdbx_strand_id
1 'polypeptide(L)'
;SERAQSVMAEGGINAALNTKDENDSPEEHFTDTIKAACGLADPNAVWGMTQAAPELVHWLLKLGVKFNMSGYDDVDLRNFGGQKKKRTAFAQSDTGKQIMTAMIDAVRRKEASGMVERFSHHSFLTLRLCGNICCGCVIRDEYSQETVELPGNAVIVATGGMHGLFGNTTGSLSNTGEVTAELFRLGVPLANGEMIQYHPTTVKCGGKRMLISEAARGEGGRLFAMKDGKQWYFMEEKYPELGNLMPRDITAREIWKVSHESEVFLDMTEISEEIISNKLSGLADDCMTY
;
A
#
# COMPACT_ATOMS: atom_id res chain seq x y z
N SER A 1 -10.40 -7.45 10.76
CA SER A 1 -9.14 -6.69 10.58
C SER A 1 -8.00 -7.55 10.04
N GLU A 2 -7.93 -8.82 10.39
CA GLU A 2 -6.89 -9.76 9.93
C GLU A 2 -6.96 -10.08 8.43
N ARG A 3 -8.02 -9.68 7.76
CA ARG A 3 -8.21 -9.77 6.30
C ARG A 3 -8.28 -8.40 5.62
N ALA A 4 -7.85 -7.34 6.31
CA ALA A 4 -7.78 -6.02 5.70
C ALA A 4 -6.76 -6.00 4.57
N GLN A 5 -6.99 -5.15 3.56
CA GLN A 5 -6.11 -5.02 2.41
C GLN A 5 -4.65 -4.72 2.81
N SER A 6 -4.45 -3.97 3.90
CA SER A 6 -3.11 -3.67 4.40
C SER A 6 -2.27 -4.90 4.78
N VAL A 7 -2.92 -6.04 5.11
CA VAL A 7 -2.22 -7.31 5.39
C VAL A 7 -1.49 -7.85 4.16
N MET A 8 -2.00 -7.54 2.97
CA MET A 8 -1.45 -7.98 1.68
C MET A 8 -0.36 -7.04 1.14
N ALA A 9 0.02 -6.01 1.89
CA ALA A 9 1.07 -5.08 1.48
C ALA A 9 2.46 -5.68 1.70
N GLU A 10 3.18 -5.95 0.63
CA GLU A 10 4.47 -6.63 0.64
C GLU A 10 5.65 -5.64 0.61
N GLY A 11 5.43 -4.49 -0.02
CA GLY A 11 6.50 -3.57 -0.42
C GLY A 11 7.37 -3.07 0.72
N GLY A 12 6.79 -2.50 1.71
CA GLY A 12 7.47 -1.80 2.81
C GLY A 12 6.95 -0.38 2.99
N ILE A 13 7.56 0.35 3.91
CA ILE A 13 7.27 1.75 4.20
C ILE A 13 8.52 2.60 4.07
N ASN A 14 8.36 3.81 3.52
CA ASN A 14 9.48 4.73 3.30
C ASN A 14 9.78 5.56 4.54
N ALA A 15 11.04 5.54 4.96
CA ALA A 15 11.58 6.41 6.00
C ALA A 15 13.07 6.65 5.77
N ALA A 16 13.51 7.89 5.82
CA ALA A 16 14.89 8.26 5.63
C ALA A 16 15.72 7.96 6.90
N LEU A 17 15.98 6.67 7.17
CA LEU A 17 16.77 6.22 8.32
C LEU A 17 18.27 6.33 8.09
N ASN A 18 18.72 6.42 6.85
CA ASN A 18 20.10 6.47 6.41
C ASN A 18 20.99 5.29 6.87
N THR A 19 20.42 4.12 7.16
CA THR A 19 21.16 2.92 7.59
C THR A 19 22.02 2.29 6.48
N LYS A 20 22.00 2.86 5.27
CA LYS A 20 22.83 2.45 4.12
C LYS A 20 23.92 3.47 3.78
N ASP A 21 24.11 4.49 4.59
CA ASP A 21 25.12 5.55 4.40
C ASP A 21 25.07 6.23 3.01
N GLU A 22 23.87 6.34 2.45
CA GLU A 22 23.63 6.99 1.14
C GLU A 22 23.40 8.51 1.28
N ASN A 23 23.61 9.10 2.48
CA ASN A 23 23.28 10.49 2.83
C ASN A 23 21.79 10.82 2.53
N ASP A 24 20.89 9.89 2.85
CA ASP A 24 19.46 10.12 2.79
C ASP A 24 18.97 10.94 3.98
N SER A 25 17.97 11.77 3.77
CA SER A 25 17.38 12.61 4.82
C SER A 25 15.87 12.80 4.62
N PRO A 26 15.14 13.20 5.68
CA PRO A 26 13.74 13.59 5.56
C PRO A 26 13.47 14.68 4.53
N GLU A 27 14.43 15.61 4.32
CA GLU A 27 14.38 16.68 3.31
C GLU A 27 14.48 16.12 1.88
N GLU A 28 15.35 15.12 1.66
CA GLU A 28 15.43 14.41 0.39
C GLU A 28 14.16 13.60 0.13
N HIS A 29 13.65 12.93 1.16
CA HIS A 29 12.38 12.21 1.09
C HIS A 29 11.22 13.16 0.75
N PHE A 30 11.17 14.35 1.36
CA PHE A 30 10.22 15.41 1.03
C PHE A 30 10.33 15.83 -0.44
N THR A 31 11.56 16.13 -0.90
CA THR A 31 11.81 16.60 -2.26
C THR A 31 11.36 15.58 -3.31
N ASP A 32 11.69 14.30 -3.10
CA ASP A 32 11.28 13.21 -3.98
C ASP A 32 9.76 13.06 -4.01
N THR A 33 9.10 13.17 -2.85
CA THR A 33 7.64 13.02 -2.73
C THR A 33 6.91 14.18 -3.42
N ILE A 34 7.34 15.42 -3.22
CA ILE A 34 6.75 16.61 -3.90
C ILE A 34 6.93 16.51 -5.41
N LYS A 35 8.10 16.08 -5.86
CA LYS A 35 8.36 15.88 -7.29
C LYS A 35 7.44 14.81 -7.89
N ALA A 36 7.29 13.68 -7.20
CA ALA A 36 6.41 12.59 -7.64
C ALA A 36 4.93 13.00 -7.65
N ALA A 37 4.53 13.87 -6.75
CA ALA A 37 3.15 14.38 -6.66
C ALA A 37 2.78 15.40 -7.76
N CYS A 38 3.74 15.83 -8.61
CA CYS A 38 3.49 16.71 -9.75
C CYS A 38 2.73 18.00 -9.39
N GLY A 39 2.94 18.55 -8.20
CA GLY A 39 2.31 19.79 -7.72
C GLY A 39 0.92 19.62 -7.09
N LEU A 40 0.41 18.41 -6.94
CA LEU A 40 -0.92 18.15 -6.36
C LEU A 40 -0.90 17.96 -4.84
N ALA A 41 0.25 17.62 -4.26
CA ALA A 41 0.35 17.40 -2.82
C ALA A 41 0.41 18.72 -2.04
N ASP A 42 -0.18 18.72 -0.83
CA ASP A 42 0.05 19.80 0.15
C ASP A 42 1.48 19.68 0.72
N PRO A 43 2.36 20.67 0.47
CA PRO A 43 3.75 20.61 0.92
C PRO A 43 3.88 20.51 2.46
N ASN A 44 2.97 21.13 3.21
CA ASN A 44 3.02 21.08 4.68
C ASN A 44 2.70 19.68 5.20
N ALA A 45 1.70 19.03 4.62
CA ALA A 45 1.35 17.65 4.96
C ALA A 45 2.49 16.68 4.61
N VAL A 46 3.09 16.83 3.42
CA VAL A 46 4.24 16.00 3.01
C VAL A 46 5.45 16.24 3.90
N TRP A 47 5.74 17.50 4.26
CA TRP A 47 6.83 17.83 5.18
C TRP A 47 6.63 17.14 6.53
N GLY A 48 5.46 17.30 7.15
CA GLY A 48 5.15 16.64 8.42
C GLY A 48 5.28 15.13 8.36
N MET A 49 4.80 14.51 7.29
CA MET A 49 4.90 13.06 7.07
C MET A 49 6.37 12.60 6.97
N THR A 50 7.19 13.26 6.16
CA THR A 50 8.57 12.82 5.93
C THR A 50 9.47 13.03 7.13
N GLN A 51 9.24 14.09 7.91
CA GLN A 51 9.94 14.33 9.18
C GLN A 51 9.56 13.30 10.25
N ALA A 52 8.30 12.89 10.32
CA ALA A 52 7.83 11.91 11.31
C ALA A 52 8.18 10.45 10.92
N ALA A 53 8.46 10.15 9.66
CA ALA A 53 8.62 8.78 9.16
C ALA A 53 9.72 7.98 9.89
N PRO A 54 10.92 8.51 10.20
CA PRO A 54 11.94 7.78 10.95
C PRO A 54 11.46 7.37 12.34
N GLU A 55 10.83 8.29 13.07
CA GLU A 55 10.30 8.00 14.41
C GLU A 55 9.18 6.96 14.36
N LEU A 56 8.35 7.01 13.33
CA LEU A 56 7.27 6.05 13.11
C LEU A 56 7.82 4.62 12.93
N VAL A 57 8.90 4.43 12.17
CA VAL A 57 9.55 3.11 12.02
C VAL A 57 10.08 2.60 13.36
N HIS A 58 10.74 3.46 14.14
CA HIS A 58 11.21 3.08 15.48
C HIS A 58 10.03 2.76 16.44
N TRP A 59 8.92 3.48 16.32
CA TRP A 59 7.71 3.17 17.10
C TRP A 59 7.13 1.80 16.70
N LEU A 60 7.07 1.47 15.41
CA LEU A 60 6.61 0.16 14.93
C LEU A 60 7.52 -0.98 15.42
N LEU A 61 8.84 -0.78 15.45
CA LEU A 61 9.78 -1.72 16.07
C LEU A 61 9.45 -1.97 17.55
N LYS A 62 9.19 -0.88 18.31
CA LYS A 62 8.78 -0.98 19.73
C LYS A 62 7.44 -1.69 19.93
N LEU A 63 6.54 -1.62 18.94
CA LEU A 63 5.28 -2.40 18.94
C LEU A 63 5.49 -3.88 18.64
N GLY A 64 6.66 -4.29 18.13
CA GLY A 64 7.00 -5.66 17.80
C GLY A 64 6.96 -6.01 16.31
N VAL A 65 6.92 -5.01 15.42
CA VAL A 65 7.07 -5.24 13.98
C VAL A 65 8.49 -5.75 13.69
N LYS A 66 8.57 -6.87 12.99
CA LYS A 66 9.85 -7.53 12.67
C LYS A 66 10.33 -7.09 11.29
N PHE A 67 10.91 -5.90 11.19
CA PHE A 67 11.60 -5.49 9.97
C PHE A 67 12.87 -6.32 9.73
N ASN A 68 13.30 -6.42 8.48
CA ASN A 68 14.62 -6.95 8.15
C ASN A 68 15.69 -6.04 8.76
N MET A 69 16.76 -6.66 9.26
CA MET A 69 17.88 -5.96 9.90
C MET A 69 19.15 -6.16 9.09
N SER A 70 19.95 -5.10 8.92
CA SER A 70 21.26 -5.16 8.27
C SER A 70 22.42 -5.31 9.26
N GLY A 71 22.15 -5.12 10.55
CA GLY A 71 23.08 -5.22 11.68
C GLY A 71 22.32 -5.47 12.97
N TYR A 72 22.97 -5.20 14.10
CA TYR A 72 22.36 -5.47 15.41
C TYR A 72 21.14 -4.58 15.69
N ASP A 73 21.21 -3.29 15.33
CA ASP A 73 20.15 -2.31 15.58
C ASP A 73 19.67 -1.57 14.31
N ASP A 74 20.25 -1.88 13.14
CA ASP A 74 19.99 -1.15 11.91
C ASP A 74 18.91 -1.85 11.07
N VAL A 75 17.82 -1.15 10.81
CA VAL A 75 16.77 -1.60 9.88
C VAL A 75 17.35 -1.68 8.47
N ASP A 76 17.17 -2.82 7.82
CA ASP A 76 17.55 -2.97 6.41
C ASP A 76 16.61 -2.19 5.50
N LEU A 77 17.17 -1.55 4.47
CA LEU A 77 16.46 -0.70 3.53
C LEU A 77 16.65 -1.21 2.11
N ARG A 78 15.60 -1.15 1.31
CA ARG A 78 15.63 -1.49 -0.11
C ARG A 78 15.17 -0.35 -1.00
N ASN A 79 15.51 -0.44 -2.30
CA ASN A 79 14.99 0.46 -3.31
C ASN A 79 13.55 0.13 -3.69
N PHE A 80 12.81 1.18 -4.04
CA PHE A 80 11.48 1.09 -4.64
C PHE A 80 11.39 2.01 -5.86
N GLY A 81 10.41 1.77 -6.73
CA GLY A 81 10.24 2.56 -7.94
C GLY A 81 10.12 4.06 -7.66
N GLY A 82 10.82 4.86 -8.46
CA GLY A 82 10.87 6.32 -8.33
C GLY A 82 11.80 6.86 -7.26
N GLN A 83 12.49 6.01 -6.51
CA GLN A 83 13.47 6.42 -5.48
C GLN A 83 14.89 6.36 -6.01
N LYS A 84 15.72 7.30 -5.59
CA LYS A 84 17.16 7.30 -5.86
C LYS A 84 17.97 6.66 -4.75
N LYS A 85 17.43 6.62 -3.53
CA LYS A 85 18.10 6.13 -2.32
C LYS A 85 17.27 5.04 -1.65
N LYS A 86 17.93 4.13 -0.98
CA LYS A 86 17.30 3.06 -0.21
C LYS A 86 16.70 3.63 1.06
N ARG A 87 15.38 3.76 1.11
CA ARG A 87 14.65 4.25 2.28
C ARG A 87 13.42 3.42 2.64
N THR A 88 13.21 2.30 1.97
CA THR A 88 12.05 1.45 2.23
C THR A 88 12.39 0.40 3.26
N ALA A 89 11.90 0.57 4.49
CA ALA A 89 11.94 -0.44 5.54
C ALA A 89 10.94 -1.55 5.20
N PHE A 90 11.34 -2.81 5.31
CA PHE A 90 10.57 -3.97 4.88
C PHE A 90 10.73 -5.17 5.81
N ALA A 91 9.79 -6.10 5.75
CA ALA A 91 9.82 -7.38 6.44
C ALA A 91 9.59 -8.49 5.40
N GLN A 92 10.64 -8.91 4.72
CA GLN A 92 10.59 -9.86 3.60
C GLN A 92 9.50 -9.46 2.58
N SER A 93 8.52 -10.33 2.32
CA SER A 93 7.30 -10.05 1.55
C SER A 93 6.05 -9.86 2.42
N ASP A 94 6.22 -9.70 3.73
CA ASP A 94 5.13 -9.71 4.73
C ASP A 94 4.99 -8.38 5.49
N THR A 95 5.50 -7.27 4.96
CA THR A 95 5.57 -5.99 5.70
C THR A 95 4.22 -5.57 6.26
N GLY A 96 3.17 -5.59 5.44
CA GLY A 96 1.83 -5.22 5.88
C GLY A 96 1.28 -6.16 6.94
N LYS A 97 1.51 -7.45 6.81
CA LYS A 97 1.09 -8.47 7.77
C LYS A 97 1.78 -8.24 9.14
N GLN A 98 3.08 -7.97 9.15
CA GLN A 98 3.82 -7.68 10.39
C GLN A 98 3.29 -6.43 11.09
N ILE A 99 3.11 -5.33 10.34
CA ILE A 99 2.55 -4.08 10.87
C ILE A 99 1.13 -4.30 11.42
N MET A 100 0.26 -4.92 10.63
CA MET A 100 -1.14 -5.16 11.04
C MET A 100 -1.23 -6.08 12.25
N THR A 101 -0.42 -7.13 12.33
CA THR A 101 -0.40 -8.02 13.50
C THR A 101 -0.02 -7.26 14.76
N ALA A 102 1.08 -6.49 14.74
CA ALA A 102 1.52 -5.71 15.88
C ALA A 102 0.48 -4.68 16.33
N MET A 103 -0.16 -3.99 15.38
CA MET A 103 -1.22 -3.01 15.67
C MET A 103 -2.50 -3.67 16.21
N ILE A 104 -2.92 -4.80 15.65
CA ILE A 104 -4.07 -5.57 16.14
C ILE A 104 -3.83 -6.01 17.59
N ASP A 105 -2.64 -6.51 17.89
CA ASP A 105 -2.29 -6.92 19.25
C ASP A 105 -2.27 -5.72 20.22
N ALA A 106 -1.83 -4.57 19.77
CA ALA A 106 -1.90 -3.33 20.55
C ALA A 106 -3.37 -2.94 20.86
N VAL A 107 -4.27 -3.02 19.87
CA VAL A 107 -5.70 -2.76 20.05
C VAL A 107 -6.32 -3.79 21.00
N ARG A 108 -6.04 -5.09 20.84
CA ARG A 108 -6.55 -6.15 21.71
C ARG A 108 -6.15 -5.96 23.17
N ARG A 109 -4.94 -5.46 23.44
CA ARG A 109 -4.54 -5.07 24.80
C ARG A 109 -5.39 -3.94 25.36
N LYS A 110 -5.80 -2.98 24.54
CA LYS A 110 -6.69 -1.88 24.94
C LYS A 110 -8.14 -2.36 25.13
N GLU A 111 -8.61 -3.29 24.30
CA GLU A 111 -9.90 -3.97 24.52
C GLU A 111 -9.92 -4.71 25.87
N ALA A 112 -8.87 -5.48 26.15
CA ALA A 112 -8.77 -6.21 27.43
C ALA A 112 -8.74 -5.29 28.65
N SER A 113 -8.29 -4.05 28.52
CA SER A 113 -8.29 -3.04 29.58
C SER A 113 -9.59 -2.20 29.63
N GLY A 114 -10.57 -2.49 28.77
CA GLY A 114 -11.85 -1.77 28.73
C GLY A 114 -11.78 -0.37 28.10
N MET A 115 -10.64 0.01 27.48
CA MET A 115 -10.47 1.30 26.81
C MET A 115 -11.00 1.32 25.37
N VAL A 116 -11.25 0.15 24.79
CA VAL A 116 -11.76 -0.03 23.43
C VAL A 116 -12.93 -1.01 23.48
N GLU A 117 -14.02 -0.65 22.87
CA GLU A 117 -15.15 -1.52 22.57
C GLU A 117 -15.22 -1.78 21.06
N ARG A 118 -15.44 -3.03 20.66
CA ARG A 118 -15.46 -3.43 19.26
C ARG A 118 -16.84 -3.91 18.85
N PHE A 119 -17.38 -3.30 17.82
CA PHE A 119 -18.62 -3.68 17.17
C PHE A 119 -18.30 -4.50 15.89
N SER A 120 -18.12 -5.82 16.05
CA SER A 120 -17.90 -6.73 14.92
C SER A 120 -19.22 -6.97 14.18
N HIS A 121 -19.15 -7.21 12.87
CA HIS A 121 -20.33 -7.44 12.03
C HIS A 121 -21.36 -6.31 12.04
N HIS A 122 -20.86 -5.09 12.16
CA HIS A 122 -21.68 -3.88 12.05
C HIS A 122 -21.21 -3.06 10.86
N SER A 123 -22.17 -2.54 10.10
CA SER A 123 -21.95 -1.59 9.02
C SER A 123 -22.17 -0.16 9.51
N PHE A 124 -21.29 0.74 9.10
CA PHE A 124 -21.53 2.17 9.27
C PHE A 124 -22.68 2.60 8.35
N LEU A 125 -23.64 3.32 8.89
CA LEU A 125 -24.75 3.87 8.12
C LEU A 125 -24.56 5.36 7.83
N THR A 126 -24.37 6.16 8.88
CA THR A 126 -24.25 7.62 8.75
C THR A 126 -23.58 8.25 9.97
N LEU A 127 -23.24 9.54 9.87
CA LEU A 127 -22.86 10.34 11.03
C LEU A 127 -24.08 10.80 11.80
N ARG A 128 -23.94 10.89 13.12
CA ARG A 128 -24.88 11.56 13.98
C ARG A 128 -24.46 13.04 14.08
N LEU A 129 -25.31 13.93 13.60
CA LEU A 129 -25.05 15.35 13.56
C LEU A 129 -25.99 16.11 14.54
N CYS A 130 -25.41 17.01 15.33
CA CYS A 130 -26.10 17.97 16.17
C CYS A 130 -25.92 19.37 15.57
N GLY A 131 -26.80 19.78 14.67
CA GLY A 131 -26.54 20.89 13.76
C GLY A 131 -25.38 20.54 12.81
N ASN A 132 -24.32 21.35 12.80
CA ASN A 132 -23.11 21.12 12.00
C ASN A 132 -21.97 20.42 12.76
N ILE A 133 -22.24 19.88 13.95
CA ILE A 133 -21.25 19.24 14.80
C ILE A 133 -21.47 17.73 14.75
N CYS A 134 -20.40 16.99 14.47
CA CYS A 134 -20.41 15.52 14.58
C CYS A 134 -20.46 15.12 16.06
N CYS A 135 -21.48 14.36 16.46
CA CYS A 135 -21.67 13.88 17.81
C CYS A 135 -21.79 12.35 17.88
N GLY A 136 -21.25 11.66 16.90
CA GLY A 136 -21.18 10.21 16.85
C GLY A 136 -21.53 9.63 15.49
N CYS A 137 -21.86 8.35 15.47
CA CYS A 137 -22.29 7.66 14.26
C CYS A 137 -23.44 6.71 14.55
N VAL A 138 -24.08 6.25 13.46
CA VAL A 138 -25.08 5.20 13.47
C VAL A 138 -24.52 3.99 12.75
N ILE A 139 -24.62 2.85 13.39
CA ILE A 139 -24.20 1.56 12.83
C ILE A 139 -25.37 0.60 12.79
N ARG A 140 -25.30 -0.44 11.98
CA ARG A 140 -26.30 -1.51 11.90
C ARG A 140 -25.63 -2.86 12.09
N ASP A 141 -26.20 -3.65 12.97
CA ASP A 141 -25.84 -5.06 13.10
C ASP A 141 -26.26 -5.84 11.86
N GLU A 142 -25.33 -6.56 11.22
CA GLU A 142 -25.59 -7.27 9.97
C GLU A 142 -26.45 -8.54 10.14
N TYR A 143 -26.58 -9.05 11.37
CA TYR A 143 -27.40 -10.22 11.66
C TYR A 143 -28.81 -9.84 12.10
N SER A 144 -28.94 -8.99 13.10
CA SER A 144 -30.25 -8.57 13.63
C SER A 144 -30.91 -7.49 12.78
N GLN A 145 -30.15 -6.77 11.97
CA GLN A 145 -30.56 -5.56 11.23
C GLN A 145 -30.95 -4.39 12.14
N GLU A 146 -30.70 -4.49 13.43
CA GLU A 146 -30.96 -3.41 14.38
C GLU A 146 -29.94 -2.29 14.20
N THR A 147 -30.38 -1.05 14.36
CA THR A 147 -29.51 0.12 14.31
C THR A 147 -29.15 0.57 15.72
N VAL A 148 -27.89 0.94 15.90
CA VAL A 148 -27.33 1.43 17.15
C VAL A 148 -26.73 2.82 16.93
N GLU A 149 -27.13 3.78 17.76
CA GLU A 149 -26.50 5.09 17.81
C GLU A 149 -25.32 5.06 18.79
N LEU A 150 -24.13 5.38 18.29
CA LEU A 150 -22.91 5.50 19.08
C LEU A 150 -22.58 6.97 19.28
N PRO A 151 -22.78 7.52 20.49
CA PRO A 151 -22.37 8.88 20.79
C PRO A 151 -20.84 8.98 20.85
N GLY A 152 -20.29 10.09 20.38
CA GLY A 152 -18.86 10.33 20.40
C GLY A 152 -18.51 11.78 20.09
N ASN A 153 -17.38 12.23 20.62
CA ASN A 153 -16.89 13.59 20.38
C ASN A 153 -16.19 13.75 19.04
N ALA A 154 -15.79 12.64 18.41
CA ALA A 154 -15.20 12.60 17.10
C ALA A 154 -15.43 11.24 16.45
N VAL A 155 -15.47 11.20 15.12
CA VAL A 155 -15.52 9.96 14.33
C VAL A 155 -14.31 9.95 13.38
N ILE A 156 -13.49 8.91 13.50
CA ILE A 156 -12.36 8.68 12.58
C ILE A 156 -12.81 7.67 11.53
N VAL A 157 -12.83 8.09 10.27
CA VAL A 157 -13.18 7.23 9.14
C VAL A 157 -11.92 6.60 8.57
N ALA A 158 -11.81 5.28 8.70
CA ALA A 158 -10.68 4.48 8.23
C ALA A 158 -11.17 3.21 7.48
N THR A 159 -12.15 3.38 6.60
CA THR A 159 -12.87 2.30 5.92
C THR A 159 -12.18 1.78 4.65
N GLY A 160 -10.96 2.27 4.38
CA GLY A 160 -10.20 1.91 3.19
C GLY A 160 -10.67 2.67 1.94
N GLY A 161 -10.29 2.14 0.79
CA GLY A 161 -10.59 2.77 -0.50
C GLY A 161 -11.92 2.31 -1.12
N MET A 162 -12.04 2.53 -2.43
CA MET A 162 -13.24 2.21 -3.21
C MET A 162 -12.94 1.29 -4.41
N HIS A 163 -11.95 0.41 -4.28
CA HIS A 163 -11.46 -0.41 -5.41
C HIS A 163 -12.53 -1.36 -5.96
N GLY A 164 -13.51 -1.76 -5.14
CA GLY A 164 -14.62 -2.62 -5.55
C GLY A 164 -15.50 -2.03 -6.67
N LEU A 165 -15.47 -0.71 -6.87
CA LEU A 165 -16.17 -0.04 -7.96
C LEU A 165 -15.59 -0.34 -9.35
N PHE A 166 -14.31 -0.69 -9.43
CA PHE A 166 -13.57 -0.78 -10.70
C PHE A 166 -13.43 -2.21 -11.26
N GLY A 167 -14.00 -3.20 -10.63
CA GLY A 167 -14.02 -4.60 -11.10
C GLY A 167 -12.66 -5.28 -11.02
N ASN A 168 -11.77 -5.05 -11.98
CA ASN A 168 -10.43 -5.64 -12.00
C ASN A 168 -9.51 -4.98 -10.96
N THR A 169 -9.57 -5.47 -9.74
CA THR A 169 -8.79 -4.94 -8.61
C THR A 169 -7.97 -6.02 -7.92
N THR A 170 -6.84 -5.63 -7.33
CA THR A 170 -6.09 -6.45 -6.37
C THR A 170 -6.59 -6.25 -4.95
N GLY A 171 -7.42 -5.24 -4.71
CA GLY A 171 -8.01 -4.90 -3.43
C GLY A 171 -9.21 -5.76 -3.04
N SER A 172 -9.78 -5.47 -1.89
CA SER A 172 -11.02 -6.11 -1.45
C SER A 172 -12.22 -5.64 -2.27
N LEU A 173 -13.00 -6.56 -2.80
CA LEU A 173 -14.28 -6.26 -3.47
C LEU A 173 -15.34 -5.70 -2.50
N SER A 174 -15.13 -5.86 -1.19
CA SER A 174 -16.00 -5.27 -0.16
C SER A 174 -15.77 -3.77 0.03
N ASN A 175 -14.73 -3.19 -0.57
CA ASN A 175 -14.47 -1.76 -0.52
C ASN A 175 -15.23 -1.05 -1.63
N THR A 176 -16.55 -0.91 -1.43
CA THR A 176 -17.50 -0.39 -2.42
C THR A 176 -17.61 1.12 -2.45
N GLY A 177 -16.98 1.83 -1.48
CA GLY A 177 -17.07 3.29 -1.36
C GLY A 177 -18.36 3.80 -0.73
N GLU A 178 -19.20 2.93 -0.14
CA GLU A 178 -20.48 3.30 0.47
C GLU A 178 -20.32 4.38 1.55
N VAL A 179 -19.32 4.21 2.43
CA VAL A 179 -19.04 5.21 3.49
C VAL A 179 -18.60 6.54 2.87
N THR A 180 -17.75 6.52 1.86
CA THR A 180 -17.33 7.73 1.13
C THR A 180 -18.52 8.44 0.50
N ALA A 181 -19.43 7.70 -0.13
CA ALA A 181 -20.63 8.23 -0.73
C ALA A 181 -21.58 8.85 0.31
N GLU A 182 -21.73 8.22 1.47
CA GLU A 182 -22.54 8.75 2.56
C GLU A 182 -21.97 10.05 3.12
N LEU A 183 -20.66 10.09 3.37
CA LEU A 183 -19.99 11.30 3.83
C LEU A 183 -20.13 12.46 2.83
N PHE A 184 -20.02 12.15 1.54
CA PHE A 184 -20.23 13.14 0.48
C PHE A 184 -21.67 13.68 0.49
N ARG A 185 -22.67 12.83 0.67
CA ARG A 185 -24.09 13.26 0.84
C ARG A 185 -24.31 14.17 2.03
N LEU A 186 -23.52 13.96 3.11
CA LEU A 186 -23.54 14.80 4.31
C LEU A 186 -22.76 16.12 4.16
N GLY A 187 -22.18 16.38 2.97
CA GLY A 187 -21.46 17.62 2.67
C GLY A 187 -19.97 17.57 2.99
N VAL A 188 -19.40 16.42 3.32
CA VAL A 188 -17.95 16.27 3.50
C VAL A 188 -17.28 16.38 2.13
N PRO A 189 -16.32 17.32 1.92
CA PRO A 189 -15.64 17.46 0.64
C PRO A 189 -14.72 16.26 0.39
N LEU A 190 -14.68 15.79 -0.86
CA LEU A 190 -13.74 14.79 -1.33
C LEU A 190 -12.61 15.45 -2.11
N ALA A 191 -11.39 15.01 -1.87
CA ALA A 191 -10.22 15.44 -2.62
C ALA A 191 -9.68 14.30 -3.48
N ASN A 192 -9.21 14.64 -4.70
CA ASN A 192 -8.51 13.75 -5.62
C ASN A 192 -9.29 12.46 -5.96
N GLY A 193 -10.62 12.54 -6.08
CA GLY A 193 -11.48 11.40 -6.41
C GLY A 193 -11.12 10.70 -7.73
N GLU A 194 -10.48 11.42 -8.66
CA GLU A 194 -9.98 10.92 -9.92
C GLU A 194 -8.63 10.16 -9.80
N MET A 195 -7.95 10.24 -8.65
CA MET A 195 -6.63 9.64 -8.44
C MET A 195 -6.72 8.15 -8.10
N ILE A 196 -7.02 7.35 -9.11
CA ILE A 196 -7.03 5.89 -8.99
C ILE A 196 -5.68 5.35 -9.47
N GLN A 197 -4.94 4.69 -8.58
CA GLN A 197 -3.66 4.09 -8.93
C GLN A 197 -3.86 2.69 -9.53
N TYR A 198 -3.31 2.48 -10.71
CA TYR A 198 -3.18 1.15 -11.33
C TYR A 198 -1.82 0.56 -10.96
N HIS A 199 -1.82 -0.58 -10.28
CA HIS A 199 -0.56 -1.29 -10.04
C HIS A 199 -0.06 -1.91 -11.35
N PRO A 200 1.20 -1.69 -11.75
CA PRO A 200 1.69 -2.11 -13.07
C PRO A 200 1.71 -3.63 -13.24
N THR A 201 2.06 -4.38 -12.21
CA THR A 201 2.24 -5.82 -12.29
C THR A 201 1.20 -6.57 -11.47
N THR A 202 0.31 -7.27 -12.17
CA THR A 202 -0.72 -8.11 -11.58
C THR A 202 -0.97 -9.32 -12.47
N VAL A 203 -1.38 -10.44 -11.88
CA VAL A 203 -1.81 -11.65 -12.60
C VAL A 203 -3.27 -11.95 -12.29
N LYS A 204 -3.97 -12.55 -13.26
CA LYS A 204 -5.36 -12.98 -13.07
C LYS A 204 -5.38 -14.23 -12.20
N CYS A 205 -6.14 -14.17 -11.10
CA CYS A 205 -6.32 -15.27 -10.17
C CYS A 205 -7.79 -15.41 -9.82
N GLY A 206 -8.45 -16.39 -10.41
CA GLY A 206 -9.89 -16.58 -10.21
C GLY A 206 -10.72 -15.36 -10.62
N GLY A 207 -11.57 -14.85 -9.72
CA GLY A 207 -12.46 -13.70 -9.95
C GLY A 207 -11.83 -12.33 -9.68
N LYS A 208 -10.56 -12.26 -9.31
CA LYS A 208 -9.83 -11.01 -9.02
C LYS A 208 -8.42 -11.04 -9.62
N ARG A 209 -7.66 -9.98 -9.41
CA ARG A 209 -6.23 -9.94 -9.74
C ARG A 209 -5.39 -10.09 -8.48
N MET A 210 -4.31 -10.86 -8.58
CA MET A 210 -3.25 -10.95 -7.57
C MET A 210 -2.17 -9.92 -7.87
N LEU A 211 -1.68 -9.26 -6.83
CA LEU A 211 -0.58 -8.32 -6.91
C LEU A 211 0.73 -9.08 -7.15
N ILE A 212 1.51 -8.64 -8.11
CA ILE A 212 2.94 -8.99 -8.21
C ILE A 212 3.72 -7.81 -7.66
N SER A 213 4.35 -8.01 -6.53
CA SER A 213 5.02 -6.95 -5.77
C SER A 213 6.02 -6.17 -6.63
N GLU A 214 6.09 -4.88 -6.42
CA GLU A 214 7.12 -4.03 -7.04
C GLU A 214 8.53 -4.43 -6.63
N ALA A 215 8.67 -5.12 -5.49
CA ALA A 215 9.92 -5.71 -5.05
C ALA A 215 10.53 -6.66 -6.11
N ALA A 216 9.71 -7.39 -6.87
CA ALA A 216 10.20 -8.22 -7.97
C ALA A 216 11.02 -7.42 -9.00
N ARG A 217 10.52 -6.23 -9.38
CA ARG A 217 11.25 -5.33 -10.29
C ARG A 217 12.44 -4.66 -9.60
N GLY A 218 12.30 -4.35 -8.31
CA GLY A 218 13.38 -3.80 -7.49
C GLY A 218 14.57 -4.75 -7.32
N GLU A 219 14.33 -6.05 -7.32
CA GLU A 219 15.35 -7.08 -7.19
C GLU A 219 15.84 -7.63 -8.56
N GLY A 220 15.44 -7.01 -9.66
CA GLY A 220 15.96 -7.33 -10.99
C GLY A 220 14.96 -7.91 -11.98
N GLY A 221 13.68 -8.00 -11.64
CA GLY A 221 12.62 -8.44 -12.57
C GLY A 221 12.44 -7.46 -13.74
N ARG A 222 12.33 -8.00 -14.96
CA ARG A 222 12.34 -7.24 -16.21
C ARG A 222 11.05 -7.43 -16.99
N LEU A 223 10.39 -6.35 -17.36
CA LEU A 223 9.18 -6.36 -18.18
C LEU A 223 9.54 -6.54 -19.65
N PHE A 224 8.94 -7.53 -20.31
CA PHE A 224 9.11 -7.74 -21.74
C PHE A 224 7.81 -8.10 -22.45
N ALA A 225 7.81 -7.94 -23.76
CA ALA A 225 6.80 -8.45 -24.68
C ALA A 225 7.49 -9.17 -25.84
N MET A 226 6.75 -9.95 -26.61
CA MET A 226 7.28 -10.55 -27.82
C MET A 226 7.10 -9.59 -29.01
N LYS A 227 8.19 -9.27 -29.71
CA LYS A 227 8.20 -8.46 -30.92
C LYS A 227 9.07 -9.16 -31.99
N ASP A 228 8.49 -9.43 -33.12
CA ASP A 228 9.19 -10.14 -34.24
C ASP A 228 9.85 -11.47 -33.82
N GLY A 229 9.18 -12.21 -32.93
CA GLY A 229 9.65 -13.50 -32.40
C GLY A 229 10.79 -13.40 -31.38
N LYS A 230 11.13 -12.21 -30.89
CA LYS A 230 12.16 -11.96 -29.88
C LYS A 230 11.59 -11.26 -28.65
N GLN A 231 12.23 -11.47 -27.49
CA GLN A 231 11.94 -10.71 -26.28
C GLN A 231 12.33 -9.25 -26.49
N TRP A 232 11.37 -8.36 -26.23
CA TRP A 232 11.56 -6.93 -26.29
C TRP A 232 11.37 -6.32 -24.90
N TYR A 233 12.45 -5.89 -24.27
CA TYR A 233 12.47 -5.25 -22.95
C TYR A 233 12.15 -3.76 -23.09
N PHE A 234 10.90 -3.45 -23.35
CA PHE A 234 10.40 -2.13 -23.77
C PHE A 234 10.63 -1.01 -22.74
N MET A 235 10.67 -1.35 -21.45
CA MET A 235 10.94 -0.35 -20.41
C MET A 235 12.40 0.12 -20.45
N GLU A 236 13.33 -0.78 -20.66
CA GLU A 236 14.77 -0.48 -20.72
C GLU A 236 15.12 0.31 -21.99
N GLU A 237 14.49 -0.02 -23.11
CA GLU A 237 14.67 0.72 -24.36
C GLU A 237 14.15 2.16 -24.27
N LYS A 238 12.95 2.35 -23.67
CA LYS A 238 12.32 3.68 -23.57
C LYS A 238 12.87 4.55 -22.45
N TYR A 239 13.32 3.95 -21.37
CA TYR A 239 13.78 4.61 -20.15
C TYR A 239 15.13 4.06 -19.68
N PRO A 240 16.25 4.36 -20.39
CA PRO A 240 17.55 3.74 -20.13
C PRO A 240 18.09 3.95 -18.70
N GLU A 241 17.69 5.04 -18.02
CA GLU A 241 18.20 5.36 -16.69
C GLU A 241 17.53 4.55 -15.56
N LEU A 242 16.22 4.38 -15.61
CA LEU A 242 15.43 3.74 -14.56
C LEU A 242 14.79 2.42 -15.00
N GLY A 243 14.57 2.23 -16.30
CA GLY A 243 14.01 1.00 -16.86
C GLY A 243 12.73 0.55 -16.13
N ASN A 244 12.81 -0.63 -15.56
CA ASN A 244 11.72 -1.26 -14.83
C ASN A 244 11.40 -0.59 -13.46
N LEU A 245 12.24 0.34 -13.01
CA LEU A 245 12.06 1.13 -11.79
C LEU A 245 11.41 2.50 -12.02
N MET A 246 10.90 2.76 -13.23
CA MET A 246 10.09 3.95 -13.47
C MET A 246 8.89 3.99 -12.53
N PRO A 247 8.37 5.19 -12.17
CA PRO A 247 7.17 5.36 -11.36
C PRO A 247 5.99 4.53 -11.86
N ARG A 248 5.11 4.13 -10.94
CA ARG A 248 3.99 3.20 -11.24
C ARG A 248 3.07 3.66 -12.36
N ASP A 249 2.76 4.95 -12.41
CA ASP A 249 1.90 5.54 -13.45
C ASP A 249 2.51 5.39 -14.85
N ILE A 250 3.82 5.63 -14.96
CA ILE A 250 4.56 5.47 -16.23
C ILE A 250 4.60 4.00 -16.61
N THR A 251 5.02 3.14 -15.69
CA THR A 251 5.13 1.70 -15.94
C THR A 251 3.77 1.09 -16.32
N ALA A 252 2.71 1.43 -15.58
CA ALA A 252 1.35 0.94 -15.88
C ALA A 252 0.86 1.42 -17.26
N ARG A 253 1.15 2.67 -17.63
CA ARG A 253 0.79 3.24 -18.93
C ARG A 253 1.54 2.56 -20.08
N GLU A 254 2.82 2.27 -19.92
CA GLU A 254 3.59 1.58 -20.95
C GLU A 254 3.14 0.12 -21.09
N ILE A 255 2.89 -0.58 -20.00
CA ILE A 255 2.29 -1.94 -20.05
C ILE A 255 0.95 -1.89 -20.77
N TRP A 256 0.08 -0.93 -20.43
CA TRP A 256 -1.22 -0.77 -21.07
C TRP A 256 -1.10 -0.56 -22.59
N LYS A 257 -0.17 0.29 -23.05
CA LYS A 257 0.07 0.50 -24.49
C LYS A 257 0.54 -0.77 -25.19
N VAL A 258 1.53 -1.45 -24.63
CA VAL A 258 2.10 -2.68 -25.21
C VAL A 258 1.08 -3.82 -25.21
N SER A 259 0.23 -3.92 -24.17
CA SER A 259 -0.78 -4.98 -24.05
C SER A 259 -1.89 -4.94 -25.11
N HIS A 260 -2.02 -3.86 -25.90
CA HIS A 260 -2.92 -3.80 -27.05
C HIS A 260 -2.38 -4.58 -28.27
N GLU A 261 -1.07 -4.80 -28.31
CA GLU A 261 -0.40 -5.41 -29.46
C GLU A 261 0.20 -6.79 -29.11
N SER A 262 0.60 -7.00 -27.87
CA SER A 262 1.26 -8.23 -27.41
C SER A 262 1.03 -8.46 -25.92
N GLU A 263 1.09 -9.72 -25.48
CA GLU A 263 1.11 -10.03 -24.06
C GLU A 263 2.40 -9.50 -23.40
N VAL A 264 2.26 -9.01 -22.16
CA VAL A 264 3.36 -8.50 -21.35
C VAL A 264 3.67 -9.48 -20.25
N PHE A 265 4.95 -9.77 -20.09
CA PHE A 265 5.49 -10.71 -19.10
C PHE A 265 6.47 -10.00 -18.16
N LEU A 266 6.63 -10.55 -16.97
CA LEU A 266 7.69 -10.19 -16.03
C LEU A 266 8.70 -11.33 -15.97
N ASP A 267 9.89 -11.11 -16.51
CA ASP A 267 11.00 -12.04 -16.45
C ASP A 267 11.72 -11.92 -15.11
N MET A 268 11.77 -13.00 -14.36
CA MET A 268 12.45 -13.11 -13.08
C MET A 268 13.56 -14.17 -13.09
N THR A 269 13.91 -14.70 -14.27
CA THR A 269 14.83 -15.84 -14.41
C THR A 269 16.28 -15.49 -14.04
N GLU A 270 16.66 -14.22 -14.09
CA GLU A 270 18.00 -13.76 -13.70
C GLU A 270 18.11 -13.42 -12.19
N ILE A 271 17.03 -13.48 -11.43
CA ILE A 271 17.06 -13.25 -9.99
C ILE A 271 17.58 -14.50 -9.29
N SER A 272 18.61 -14.36 -8.45
CA SER A 272 19.19 -15.51 -7.76
C SER A 272 18.21 -16.18 -6.80
N GLU A 273 18.36 -17.50 -6.59
CA GLU A 273 17.56 -18.27 -5.63
C GLU A 273 17.67 -17.72 -4.22
N GLU A 274 18.82 -17.16 -3.84
CA GLU A 274 19.04 -16.52 -2.54
C GLU A 274 18.16 -15.29 -2.38
N ILE A 275 18.05 -14.43 -3.40
CA ILE A 275 17.16 -13.25 -3.38
C ILE A 275 15.71 -13.69 -3.34
N ILE A 276 15.33 -14.68 -4.15
CA ILE A 276 13.96 -15.22 -4.16
C ILE A 276 13.58 -15.73 -2.77
N SER A 277 14.44 -16.55 -2.14
CA SER A 277 14.16 -17.15 -0.83
C SER A 277 14.13 -16.12 0.30
N ASN A 278 15.02 -15.12 0.28
CA ASN A 278 15.17 -14.18 1.39
C ASN A 278 14.29 -12.93 1.28
N LYS A 279 13.96 -12.51 0.05
CA LYS A 279 13.27 -11.23 -0.17
C LYS A 279 11.94 -11.35 -0.90
N LEU A 280 11.71 -12.43 -1.65
CA LEU A 280 10.54 -12.63 -2.51
C LEU A 280 9.84 -13.98 -2.25
N SER A 281 10.06 -14.61 -1.10
CA SER A 281 9.54 -15.96 -0.79
C SER A 281 8.02 -16.04 -0.94
N GLY A 282 7.27 -15.07 -0.40
CA GLY A 282 5.80 -15.04 -0.55
C GLY A 282 5.33 -14.94 -1.99
N LEU A 283 6.02 -14.14 -2.80
CA LEU A 283 5.72 -14.04 -4.24
C LEU A 283 6.01 -15.36 -4.97
N ALA A 284 7.10 -16.04 -4.61
CA ALA A 284 7.44 -17.35 -5.20
C ALA A 284 6.36 -18.38 -4.85
N ASP A 285 5.92 -18.44 -3.59
CA ASP A 285 4.85 -19.34 -3.13
C ASP A 285 3.53 -19.05 -3.86
N ASP A 286 3.18 -17.79 -4.04
CA ASP A 286 1.99 -17.37 -4.77
C ASP A 286 2.06 -17.78 -6.25
N CYS A 287 3.19 -17.57 -6.90
CA CYS A 287 3.41 -17.99 -8.31
C CYS A 287 3.40 -19.51 -8.50
N MET A 288 3.79 -20.28 -7.48
CA MET A 288 3.72 -21.76 -7.53
C MET A 288 2.30 -22.28 -7.28
N THR A 289 1.46 -21.48 -6.59
CA THR A 289 0.09 -21.88 -6.22
C THR A 289 -0.92 -21.58 -7.33
N TYR A 290 -0.69 -20.57 -8.14
CA TYR A 290 -1.61 -20.05 -9.18
C TYR A 290 -1.01 -20.08 -10.59
#